data_2b39a48afda477216741b95c3bacada5
#
_entry.id   2b39a48afda477216741b95c3bacada5
#
_cell.length_a   1.000
_cell.length_b   1.000
_cell.length_c   1.000
_cell.angle_alpha   90.00
_cell.angle_beta   90.00
_cell.angle_gamma   90.00
#
_symmetry.space_group_name_H-M   'P 1'
#
loop_
_entity.id
_entity.type
_entity.pdbx_description
1 polymer ?
#
loop_
_entity_poly.entity_id
_entity_poly.type
_entity_poly.pdbx_seq_one_letter_code
_entity_poly.pdbx_strand_id
1 'polypeptide(L)'
;MQVLSPFGPKLGKFKLSKTIVNKINKEVERIVANKNLSKKFNYSKKLVGQVKDEFQLPQKFINKHLLKTIHKEVKIFIKKAMGKDVRKVKIKNLWVVRQFKNEYNPVHYHDGHLSAVGYLKIPKNINKSKKKIKTNGTIDFINGSKNFLSDSIFNHVPKVGDVIFFPNYLMHNAYPFYAEGERRSFSMNIELDEKTANVFND
;
A
#
# COMPACT_ATOMS: atom_id res chain seq x y z
N MET A 1 -9.06 27.29 21.54
CA MET A 1 -8.43 27.43 20.20
C MET A 1 -8.74 26.18 19.42
N GLN A 2 -9.23 26.28 18.18
CA GLN A 2 -9.42 25.16 17.26
C GLN A 2 -8.22 25.14 16.30
N VAL A 3 -7.63 23.95 16.09
CA VAL A 3 -6.57 23.73 15.09
C VAL A 3 -7.21 23.09 13.86
N LEU A 4 -7.01 23.69 12.69
CA LEU A 4 -7.55 23.23 11.42
C LEU A 4 -6.44 22.65 10.55
N SER A 5 -6.73 21.59 9.80
CA SER A 5 -5.84 20.99 8.79
C SER A 5 -6.55 20.97 7.43
N PRO A 6 -6.80 22.14 6.81
CA PRO A 6 -7.63 22.24 5.61
C PRO A 6 -6.92 21.78 4.33
N PHE A 7 -5.62 21.59 4.38
CA PHE A 7 -4.79 21.26 3.21
C PHE A 7 -4.14 19.89 3.34
N GLY A 8 -3.66 19.40 2.20
CA GLY A 8 -2.91 18.16 2.08
C GLY A 8 -3.77 16.93 1.75
N PRO A 9 -3.14 15.88 1.20
CA PRO A 9 -3.80 14.62 0.86
C PRO A 9 -4.26 13.90 2.12
N LYS A 10 -5.43 13.24 2.03
CA LYS A 10 -5.95 12.41 3.12
C LYS A 10 -5.40 10.99 3.02
N LEU A 11 -5.03 10.42 4.17
CA LEU A 11 -4.63 9.03 4.30
C LEU A 11 -5.66 8.28 5.14
N GLY A 12 -6.04 7.06 4.69
CA GLY A 12 -6.92 6.18 5.44
C GLY A 12 -6.15 4.97 5.97
N LYS A 13 -6.28 4.64 7.25
CA LYS A 13 -5.65 3.45 7.83
C LYS A 13 -6.66 2.52 8.45
N PHE A 14 -6.55 1.22 8.13
CA PHE A 14 -7.34 0.16 8.75
C PHE A 14 -6.52 -1.11 8.94
N LYS A 15 -7.11 -2.14 9.55
CA LYS A 15 -6.47 -3.45 9.75
C LYS A 15 -7.22 -4.56 9.03
N LEU A 16 -6.48 -5.36 8.27
CA LEU A 16 -6.96 -6.66 7.80
C LEU A 16 -7.01 -7.67 8.94
N SER A 17 -8.03 -8.54 8.90
CA SER A 17 -8.10 -9.66 9.83
C SER A 17 -6.94 -10.64 9.60
N LYS A 18 -6.49 -11.32 10.66
CA LYS A 18 -5.51 -12.41 10.58
C LYS A 18 -5.86 -13.45 9.52
N THR A 19 -7.16 -13.77 9.40
CA THR A 19 -7.66 -14.74 8.42
C THR A 19 -7.35 -14.30 6.99
N ILE A 20 -7.57 -13.03 6.64
CA ILE A 20 -7.29 -12.51 5.31
C ILE A 20 -5.78 -12.47 5.06
N VAL A 21 -4.99 -11.99 6.01
CA VAL A 21 -3.52 -11.98 5.93
C VAL A 21 -2.98 -13.39 5.65
N ASN A 22 -3.45 -14.39 6.40
CA ASN A 22 -3.04 -15.78 6.22
C ASN A 22 -3.43 -16.35 4.86
N LYS A 23 -4.63 -16.01 4.34
CA LYS A 23 -5.07 -16.44 3.00
C LYS A 23 -4.15 -15.86 1.91
N ILE A 24 -3.81 -14.58 1.99
CA ILE A 24 -2.90 -13.95 1.03
C ILE A 24 -1.52 -14.61 1.11
N ASN A 25 -0.98 -14.79 2.33
CA ASN A 25 0.32 -15.45 2.50
C ASN A 25 0.34 -16.85 1.91
N LYS A 26 -0.69 -17.67 2.13
CA LYS A 26 -0.81 -19.02 1.53
C LYS A 26 -0.85 -18.98 0.00
N GLU A 27 -1.55 -18.01 -0.58
CA GLU A 27 -1.60 -17.86 -2.04
C GLU A 27 -0.23 -17.46 -2.61
N VAL A 28 0.48 -16.57 -1.94
CA VAL A 28 1.86 -16.18 -2.33
C VAL A 28 2.80 -17.38 -2.24
N GLU A 29 2.76 -18.18 -1.17
CA GLU A 29 3.57 -19.38 -1.03
C GLU A 29 3.26 -20.40 -2.17
N ARG A 30 1.98 -20.56 -2.52
CA ARG A 30 1.56 -21.41 -3.63
C ARG A 30 2.15 -20.93 -4.97
N ILE A 31 2.15 -19.62 -5.22
CA ILE A 31 2.73 -19.04 -6.44
C ILE A 31 4.24 -19.27 -6.46
N VAL A 32 4.93 -18.99 -5.37
CA VAL A 32 6.39 -19.11 -5.26
C VAL A 32 6.87 -20.55 -5.37
N ALA A 33 6.16 -21.50 -4.78
CA ALA A 33 6.52 -22.92 -4.82
C ALA A 33 6.38 -23.56 -6.22
N ASN A 34 5.67 -22.91 -7.14
CA ASN A 34 5.44 -23.44 -8.49
C ASN A 34 6.07 -22.54 -9.56
N LYS A 35 7.12 -23.02 -10.24
CA LYS A 35 7.86 -22.27 -11.27
C LYS A 35 6.97 -21.70 -12.38
N ASN A 36 5.96 -22.45 -12.83
CA ASN A 36 5.05 -22.00 -13.89
C ASN A 36 4.15 -20.87 -13.39
N LEU A 37 3.65 -20.95 -12.15
CA LEU A 37 2.85 -19.90 -11.55
C LEU A 37 3.70 -18.67 -11.25
N SER A 38 4.90 -18.84 -10.70
CA SER A 38 5.86 -17.75 -10.48
C SER A 38 6.13 -16.98 -11.77
N LYS A 39 6.42 -17.68 -12.87
CA LYS A 39 6.62 -17.05 -14.20
C LYS A 39 5.35 -16.36 -14.69
N LYS A 40 4.18 -17.00 -14.57
CA LYS A 40 2.89 -16.48 -15.03
C LYS A 40 2.47 -15.21 -14.32
N PHE A 41 2.68 -15.14 -12.99
CA PHE A 41 2.23 -14.04 -12.15
C PHE A 41 3.34 -13.04 -11.82
N ASN A 42 4.56 -13.21 -12.34
CA ASN A 42 5.63 -12.23 -12.15
C ASN A 42 5.22 -10.86 -12.68
N TYR A 43 5.41 -9.85 -11.86
CA TYR A 43 4.99 -8.48 -12.14
C TYR A 43 6.15 -7.48 -12.07
N SER A 44 7.33 -7.90 -11.65
CA SER A 44 8.50 -7.06 -11.37
C SER A 44 8.90 -6.17 -12.55
N LYS A 45 8.81 -6.66 -13.79
CA LYS A 45 9.16 -5.89 -15.00
C LYS A 45 8.25 -4.67 -15.25
N LYS A 46 7.11 -4.59 -14.58
CA LYS A 46 6.13 -3.49 -14.71
C LYS A 46 6.22 -2.48 -13.58
N LEU A 47 7.10 -2.70 -12.63
CA LEU A 47 7.23 -1.92 -11.40
C LEU A 47 8.61 -1.28 -11.32
N VAL A 48 8.72 -0.20 -10.54
CA VAL A 48 9.97 0.57 -10.38
C VAL A 48 10.86 0.02 -9.26
N GLY A 49 10.36 -0.93 -8.47
CA GLY A 49 11.04 -1.50 -7.32
C GLY A 49 12.37 -2.15 -7.69
N GLN A 50 13.39 -1.94 -6.87
CA GLN A 50 14.65 -2.69 -6.91
C GLN A 50 14.48 -3.96 -6.08
N VAL A 51 13.49 -4.77 -6.48
CA VAL A 51 13.00 -5.96 -5.79
C VAL A 51 12.84 -7.08 -6.82
N LYS A 52 13.32 -8.28 -6.51
CA LYS A 52 13.24 -9.44 -7.42
C LYS A 52 11.85 -10.06 -7.48
N ASP A 53 11.18 -10.14 -6.37
CA ASP A 53 10.01 -10.98 -6.18
C ASP A 53 8.72 -10.14 -6.04
N GLU A 54 8.10 -9.85 -7.17
CA GLU A 54 6.81 -9.16 -7.22
C GLU A 54 5.81 -9.95 -8.07
N PHE A 55 4.65 -10.27 -7.48
CA PHE A 55 3.65 -11.15 -8.10
C PHE A 55 2.27 -10.52 -8.10
N GLN A 56 1.64 -10.43 -9.27
CA GLN A 56 0.23 -10.08 -9.35
C GLN A 56 -0.62 -11.22 -8.77
N LEU A 57 -1.57 -10.90 -7.89
CA LEU A 57 -2.49 -11.91 -7.39
C LEU A 57 -3.58 -12.25 -8.44
N PRO A 58 -3.99 -13.54 -8.53
CA PRO A 58 -5.04 -13.95 -9.43
C PRO A 58 -6.37 -13.22 -9.16
N GLN A 59 -7.04 -12.74 -10.19
CA GLN A 59 -8.30 -11.99 -10.05
C GLN A 59 -9.38 -12.81 -9.32
N LYS A 60 -9.45 -14.12 -9.58
CA LYS A 60 -10.38 -15.04 -8.86
C LYS A 60 -10.12 -15.03 -7.35
N PHE A 61 -8.85 -15.00 -6.95
CA PHE A 61 -8.48 -14.92 -5.52
C PHE A 61 -8.88 -13.58 -4.90
N ILE A 62 -8.60 -12.46 -5.60
CA ILE A 62 -8.97 -11.11 -5.15
C ILE A 62 -10.48 -11.02 -4.95
N ASN A 63 -11.26 -11.43 -5.92
CA ASN A 63 -12.72 -11.37 -5.88
C ASN A 63 -13.29 -12.20 -4.72
N LYS A 64 -12.76 -13.41 -4.50
CA LYS A 64 -13.24 -14.32 -3.45
C LYS A 64 -12.90 -13.85 -2.04
N HIS A 65 -11.73 -13.24 -1.83
CA HIS A 65 -11.19 -13.07 -0.48
C HIS A 65 -10.98 -11.61 -0.04
N LEU A 66 -10.84 -10.68 -0.97
CA LEU A 66 -10.46 -9.29 -0.67
C LEU A 66 -11.52 -8.27 -1.07
N LEU A 67 -12.21 -8.49 -2.18
CA LEU A 67 -13.07 -7.49 -2.82
C LEU A 67 -14.08 -6.87 -1.83
N LYS A 68 -14.82 -7.71 -1.10
CA LYS A 68 -15.84 -7.25 -0.14
C LYS A 68 -15.24 -6.34 0.95
N THR A 69 -14.08 -6.73 1.50
CA THR A 69 -13.41 -5.95 2.55
C THR A 69 -12.90 -4.62 1.99
N ILE A 70 -12.21 -4.65 0.85
CA ILE A 70 -11.67 -3.43 0.24
C ILE A 70 -12.78 -2.47 -0.16
N HIS A 71 -13.87 -2.96 -0.77
CA HIS A 71 -15.04 -2.13 -1.09
C HIS A 71 -15.62 -1.43 0.13
N LYS A 72 -15.80 -2.17 1.23
CA LYS A 72 -16.31 -1.62 2.48
C LYS A 72 -15.39 -0.51 3.01
N GLU A 73 -14.10 -0.78 3.12
CA GLU A 73 -13.15 0.15 3.73
C GLU A 73 -12.91 1.39 2.85
N VAL A 74 -12.90 1.24 1.51
CA VAL A 74 -12.84 2.38 0.57
C VAL A 74 -14.05 3.29 0.73
N LYS A 75 -15.27 2.73 0.79
CA LYS A 75 -16.49 3.53 1.00
C LYS A 75 -16.44 4.29 2.33
N ILE A 76 -16.01 3.64 3.41
CA ILE A 76 -15.84 4.29 4.72
C ILE A 76 -14.79 5.42 4.63
N PHE A 77 -13.66 5.16 3.98
CA PHE A 77 -12.60 6.15 3.84
C PHE A 77 -13.09 7.39 3.07
N ILE A 78 -13.67 7.21 1.88
CA ILE A 78 -14.14 8.33 1.05
C ILE A 78 -15.25 9.10 1.76
N LYS A 79 -16.19 8.42 2.41
CA LYS A 79 -17.24 9.09 3.20
C LYS A 79 -16.65 9.98 4.30
N LYS A 80 -15.64 9.47 5.03
CA LYS A 80 -14.98 10.23 6.11
C LYS A 80 -14.08 11.35 5.57
N ALA A 81 -13.41 11.13 4.46
CA ALA A 81 -12.43 12.08 3.91
C ALA A 81 -13.09 13.22 3.12
N MET A 82 -14.19 12.93 2.41
CA MET A 82 -14.81 13.84 1.45
C MET A 82 -16.32 14.11 1.68
N GLY A 83 -16.97 13.38 2.59
CA GLY A 83 -18.42 13.44 2.76
C GLY A 83 -19.22 12.75 1.64
N LYS A 84 -18.55 12.24 0.59
CA LYS A 84 -19.20 11.68 -0.61
C LYS A 84 -19.45 10.16 -0.48
N ASP A 85 -20.51 9.67 -1.10
CA ASP A 85 -20.83 8.24 -1.19
C ASP A 85 -20.33 7.68 -2.52
N VAL A 86 -19.46 6.67 -2.44
CA VAL A 86 -18.89 5.98 -3.61
C VAL A 86 -19.87 4.95 -4.13
N ARG A 87 -20.24 5.03 -5.41
CA ARG A 87 -21.14 4.08 -6.08
C ARG A 87 -20.36 2.88 -6.62
N LYS A 88 -19.19 3.11 -7.23
CA LYS A 88 -18.39 2.07 -7.89
C LYS A 88 -16.96 2.09 -7.33
N VAL A 89 -16.49 0.93 -6.94
CA VAL A 89 -15.09 0.69 -6.54
C VAL A 89 -14.59 -0.50 -7.35
N LYS A 90 -13.49 -0.33 -8.09
CA LYS A 90 -12.88 -1.38 -8.90
C LYS A 90 -11.41 -1.51 -8.52
N ILE A 91 -10.99 -2.70 -8.10
CA ILE A 91 -9.57 -3.02 -7.94
C ILE A 91 -9.02 -3.27 -9.34
N LYS A 92 -8.22 -2.33 -9.86
CA LYS A 92 -7.61 -2.40 -11.20
C LYS A 92 -6.54 -3.50 -11.25
N ASN A 93 -5.64 -3.47 -10.28
CA ASN A 93 -4.61 -4.48 -10.07
C ASN A 93 -4.21 -4.54 -8.59
N LEU A 94 -3.70 -5.69 -8.20
CA LEU A 94 -3.15 -5.95 -6.88
C LEU A 94 -1.95 -6.88 -7.02
N TRP A 95 -0.83 -6.48 -6.48
CA TRP A 95 0.40 -7.27 -6.49
C TRP A 95 1.02 -7.34 -5.11
N VAL A 96 1.78 -8.39 -4.88
CA VAL A 96 2.53 -8.62 -3.65
C VAL A 96 4.00 -8.40 -3.92
N VAL A 97 4.65 -7.67 -3.03
CA VAL A 97 6.08 -7.39 -3.01
C VAL A 97 6.71 -8.23 -1.91
N ARG A 98 7.66 -9.08 -2.26
CA ARG A 98 8.52 -9.81 -1.34
C ARG A 98 9.87 -9.10 -1.31
N GLN A 99 10.05 -8.21 -0.36
CA GLN A 99 11.29 -7.45 -0.21
C GLN A 99 12.21 -8.15 0.80
N PHE A 100 13.46 -8.27 0.41
CA PHE A 100 14.53 -8.82 1.23
C PHE A 100 15.56 -7.75 1.60
N LYS A 101 16.59 -8.14 2.33
CA LYS A 101 17.69 -7.27 2.77
C LYS A 101 18.26 -6.45 1.59
N ASN A 102 18.46 -5.16 1.81
CA ASN A 102 18.98 -4.17 0.85
C ASN A 102 18.06 -3.83 -0.34
N GLU A 103 16.96 -4.55 -0.54
CA GLU A 103 15.98 -4.21 -1.57
C GLU A 103 15.12 -3.02 -1.14
N TYR A 104 14.63 -2.23 -2.12
CA TYR A 104 13.85 -1.02 -1.84
C TYR A 104 12.95 -0.65 -3.03
N ASN A 105 11.96 0.21 -2.79
CA ASN A 105 11.24 0.90 -3.84
C ASN A 105 11.63 2.38 -3.82
N PRO A 106 12.12 2.94 -4.94
CA PRO A 106 12.42 4.36 -5.05
C PRO A 106 11.16 5.21 -4.91
N VAL A 107 11.31 6.52 -4.88
CA VAL A 107 10.17 7.45 -4.87
C VAL A 107 9.39 7.28 -6.18
N HIS A 108 8.08 7.06 -6.06
CA HIS A 108 7.17 6.85 -7.19
C HIS A 108 5.73 7.20 -6.82
N TYR A 109 4.84 7.12 -7.78
CA TYR A 109 3.39 7.25 -7.65
C TYR A 109 2.68 6.12 -8.41
N HIS A 110 1.38 6.03 -8.30
CA HIS A 110 0.58 4.96 -8.90
C HIS A 110 -0.42 5.47 -9.93
N ASP A 111 -1.05 4.52 -10.61
CA ASP A 111 -2.18 4.71 -11.52
C ASP A 111 -3.52 4.55 -10.78
N GLY A 112 -4.63 4.97 -11.40
CA GLY A 112 -5.97 4.93 -10.83
C GLY A 112 -6.34 6.21 -10.09
N HIS A 113 -7.25 6.14 -9.13
CA HIS A 113 -7.67 7.28 -8.30
C HIS A 113 -7.16 7.15 -6.86
N LEU A 114 -7.18 5.94 -6.34
CA LEU A 114 -6.76 5.61 -4.98
C LEU A 114 -5.79 4.44 -5.02
N SER A 115 -4.77 4.51 -4.20
CA SER A 115 -3.81 3.43 -3.99
C SER A 115 -3.90 2.89 -2.57
N ALA A 116 -3.37 1.70 -2.38
CA ALA A 116 -3.18 1.14 -1.06
C ALA A 116 -1.90 0.33 -0.96
N VAL A 117 -1.31 0.35 0.23
CA VAL A 117 -0.27 -0.59 0.66
C VAL A 117 -0.70 -1.31 1.92
N GLY A 118 -0.49 -2.62 1.96
CA GLY A 118 -0.78 -3.43 3.15
C GLY A 118 0.33 -4.41 3.48
N TYR A 119 0.46 -4.79 4.75
CA TYR A 119 1.60 -5.55 5.25
C TYR A 119 1.19 -6.94 5.74
N LEU A 120 1.84 -7.96 5.22
CA LEU A 120 1.51 -9.38 5.39
C LEU A 120 2.52 -10.14 6.24
N LYS A 121 3.80 -9.72 6.20
CA LYS A 121 4.89 -10.32 6.95
C LYS A 121 5.96 -9.27 7.20
N ILE A 122 6.50 -9.23 8.40
CA ILE A 122 7.54 -8.27 8.81
C ILE A 122 8.65 -9.05 9.52
N PRO A 123 9.91 -8.90 9.10
CA PRO A 123 11.04 -9.52 9.79
C PRO A 123 11.17 -9.01 11.23
N LYS A 124 11.63 -9.85 12.12
CA LYS A 124 12.03 -9.42 13.47
C LYS A 124 13.13 -8.37 13.34
N ASN A 125 13.05 -7.33 14.19
CA ASN A 125 14.07 -6.25 14.24
C ASN A 125 14.26 -5.46 12.92
N ILE A 126 13.30 -5.46 12.01
CA ILE A 126 13.38 -4.74 10.73
C ILE A 126 13.80 -3.28 10.91
N ASN A 127 13.30 -2.64 11.97
CA ASN A 127 13.52 -1.23 12.26
C ASN A 127 14.68 -0.99 13.25
N LYS A 128 15.53 -2.00 13.52
CA LYS A 128 16.68 -1.85 14.41
C LYS A 128 17.71 -0.92 13.78
N SER A 129 18.01 0.18 14.44
CA SER A 129 18.98 1.18 14.02
C SER A 129 19.59 1.87 15.26
N LYS A 130 20.87 2.24 15.16
CA LYS A 130 21.54 3.12 16.14
C LYS A 130 21.19 4.59 15.95
N LYS A 131 20.61 4.96 14.81
CA LYS A 131 20.21 6.33 14.48
C LYS A 131 18.95 6.74 15.26
N LYS A 132 18.83 8.03 15.61
CA LYS A 132 17.64 8.61 16.24
C LYS A 132 16.42 8.48 15.31
N ILE A 133 16.59 8.79 14.03
CA ILE A 133 15.57 8.62 13.00
C ILE A 133 15.74 7.23 12.40
N LYS A 134 14.69 6.42 12.50
CA LYS A 134 14.69 4.99 12.08
C LYS A 134 13.83 4.85 10.84
N THR A 135 14.48 4.70 9.68
CA THR A 135 13.81 4.54 8.39
C THR A 135 13.85 3.12 7.85
N ASN A 136 14.66 2.23 8.44
CA ASN A 136 14.81 0.85 7.97
C ASN A 136 13.46 0.15 7.81
N GLY A 137 13.13 -0.26 6.57
CA GLY A 137 11.92 -0.99 6.24
C GLY A 137 10.62 -0.19 6.40
N THR A 138 10.69 1.12 6.59
CA THR A 138 9.52 2.01 6.67
C THR A 138 9.08 2.45 5.27
N ILE A 139 7.97 3.17 5.20
CA ILE A 139 7.47 3.86 4.02
C ILE A 139 7.30 5.34 4.35
N ASP A 140 7.75 6.21 3.46
CA ASP A 140 7.45 7.64 3.50
C ASP A 140 6.38 7.97 2.46
N PHE A 141 5.41 8.78 2.87
CA PHE A 141 4.52 9.52 1.99
C PHE A 141 4.98 10.97 1.97
N ILE A 142 5.14 11.53 0.76
CA ILE A 142 5.82 12.81 0.54
C ILE A 142 4.84 13.76 -0.15
N ASN A 143 4.63 14.95 0.42
CA ASN A 143 3.77 15.98 -0.15
C ASN A 143 4.32 17.38 0.10
N GLY A 144 4.61 18.09 -0.99
CA GLY A 144 5.15 19.46 -0.94
C GLY A 144 6.53 19.56 -0.31
N SER A 145 6.82 20.74 0.24
CA SER A 145 8.07 21.07 0.89
C SER A 145 7.87 21.27 2.40
N LYS A 146 8.90 20.97 3.18
CA LYS A 146 8.89 21.26 4.62
C LYS A 146 9.09 22.75 4.85
N ASN A 147 8.12 23.37 5.51
CA ASN A 147 8.15 24.79 5.88
C ASN A 147 7.73 24.95 7.34
N PHE A 148 7.78 26.20 7.84
CA PHE A 148 7.24 26.50 9.15
C PHE A 148 5.75 26.16 9.22
N LEU A 149 5.35 25.37 10.22
CA LEU A 149 3.99 24.82 10.42
C LEU A 149 3.49 23.87 9.31
N SER A 150 4.38 23.32 8.46
CA SER A 150 4.01 22.38 7.41
C SER A 150 5.03 21.24 7.34
N ASP A 151 4.56 20.01 7.55
CA ASP A 151 5.34 18.80 7.31
C ASP A 151 5.16 18.32 5.88
N SER A 152 6.24 17.78 5.29
CA SER A 152 6.25 17.25 3.93
C SER A 152 6.36 15.72 3.89
N ILE A 153 6.68 15.07 5.00
CA ILE A 153 6.90 13.63 5.06
C ILE A 153 6.09 13.02 6.20
N PHE A 154 5.28 12.04 5.86
CA PHE A 154 4.65 11.14 6.83
C PHE A 154 5.31 9.77 6.75
N ASN A 155 6.08 9.40 7.78
CA ASN A 155 6.73 8.10 7.89
C ASN A 155 5.82 7.10 8.60
N HIS A 156 5.62 5.93 7.99
CA HIS A 156 4.89 4.82 8.60
C HIS A 156 5.79 3.62 8.85
N VAL A 157 5.81 3.16 10.11
CA VAL A 157 6.45 1.92 10.53
C VAL A 157 5.47 0.77 10.33
N PRO A 158 5.77 -0.19 9.43
CA PRO A 158 4.86 -1.27 9.10
C PRO A 158 4.55 -2.20 10.27
N LYS A 159 3.27 -2.60 10.38
CA LYS A 159 2.83 -3.69 11.26
C LYS A 159 1.96 -4.65 10.46
N VAL A 160 2.10 -5.96 10.72
CA VAL A 160 1.28 -6.99 10.04
C VAL A 160 -0.21 -6.67 10.18
N GLY A 161 -0.92 -6.70 9.06
CA GLY A 161 -2.33 -6.38 8.93
C GLY A 161 -2.63 -4.89 8.69
N ASP A 162 -1.68 -3.96 8.91
CA ASP A 162 -1.91 -2.55 8.55
C ASP A 162 -2.15 -2.42 7.05
N VAL A 163 -3.14 -1.60 6.68
CA VAL A 163 -3.39 -1.14 5.30
C VAL A 163 -3.56 0.36 5.32
N ILE A 164 -2.91 1.04 4.38
CA ILE A 164 -3.00 2.49 4.21
C ILE A 164 -3.53 2.78 2.82
N PHE A 165 -4.66 3.51 2.74
CA PHE A 165 -5.16 4.15 1.54
C PHE A 165 -4.54 5.53 1.37
N PHE A 166 -4.23 5.89 0.14
CA PHE A 166 -3.69 7.20 -0.23
C PHE A 166 -4.03 7.55 -1.67
N PRO A 167 -4.09 8.84 -2.03
CA PRO A 167 -4.31 9.25 -3.43
C PRO A 167 -3.19 8.69 -4.33
N ASN A 168 -3.56 8.27 -5.53
CA ASN A 168 -2.61 7.66 -6.47
C ASN A 168 -1.40 8.54 -6.81
N TYR A 169 -1.59 9.87 -6.87
CA TYR A 169 -0.55 10.85 -7.17
C TYR A 169 0.43 11.09 -6.03
N LEU A 170 0.13 10.61 -4.80
CA LEU A 170 0.98 10.87 -3.64
C LEU A 170 2.29 10.12 -3.76
N MET A 171 3.38 10.88 -3.84
CA MET A 171 4.73 10.34 -3.91
C MET A 171 5.06 9.56 -2.64
N HIS A 172 5.67 8.41 -2.81
CA HIS A 172 6.08 7.57 -1.68
C HIS A 172 7.23 6.66 -2.06
N ASN A 173 7.94 6.15 -1.05
CA ASN A 173 9.02 5.18 -1.21
C ASN A 173 8.86 4.04 -0.21
N ALA A 174 9.65 2.98 -0.37
CA ALA A 174 9.82 1.95 0.64
C ALA A 174 11.31 1.76 0.91
N TYR A 175 11.74 2.13 2.11
CA TYR A 175 13.15 2.04 2.49
C TYR A 175 13.66 0.60 2.53
N PRO A 176 14.95 0.41 2.24
CA PRO A 176 15.63 -0.86 2.49
C PRO A 176 15.68 -1.16 3.98
N PHE A 177 15.99 -2.39 4.29
CA PHE A 177 16.30 -2.84 5.65
C PHE A 177 17.47 -3.83 5.64
N TYR A 178 18.08 -4.03 6.80
CA TYR A 178 19.31 -4.83 6.93
C TYR A 178 19.11 -6.10 7.78
N ALA A 179 17.91 -6.29 8.32
CA ALA A 179 17.54 -7.49 9.05
C ALA A 179 17.38 -8.69 8.09
N GLU A 180 17.67 -9.88 8.57
CA GLU A 180 17.38 -11.10 7.82
C GLU A 180 15.88 -11.40 7.77
N GLY A 181 15.43 -12.00 6.67
CA GLY A 181 14.03 -12.38 6.46
C GLY A 181 13.32 -11.56 5.40
N GLU A 182 12.02 -11.76 5.31
CA GLU A 182 11.15 -11.19 4.27
C GLU A 182 10.19 -10.15 4.85
N ARG A 183 10.19 -8.93 4.29
CA ARG A 183 9.06 -8.00 4.39
C ARG A 183 8.13 -8.28 3.22
N ARG A 184 6.94 -8.76 3.51
CA ARG A 184 5.90 -8.99 2.50
C ARG A 184 4.83 -7.93 2.63
N SER A 185 4.64 -7.17 1.58
CA SER A 185 3.55 -6.21 1.44
C SER A 185 2.74 -6.51 0.18
N PHE A 186 1.56 -5.94 0.07
CA PHE A 186 0.84 -5.85 -1.19
C PHE A 186 0.56 -4.39 -1.50
N SER A 187 0.47 -4.08 -2.79
CA SER A 187 0.00 -2.79 -3.28
C SER A 187 -1.18 -3.01 -4.21
N MET A 188 -2.07 -2.01 -4.31
CA MET A 188 -3.18 -2.06 -5.25
C MET A 188 -3.50 -0.67 -5.80
N ASN A 189 -4.02 -0.67 -7.03
CA ASN A 189 -4.59 0.50 -7.67
C ASN A 189 -6.11 0.33 -7.74
N ILE A 190 -6.84 1.37 -7.39
CA ILE A 190 -8.29 1.38 -7.27
C ILE A 190 -8.86 2.50 -8.12
N GLU A 191 -9.86 2.18 -8.92
CA GLU A 191 -10.69 3.12 -9.66
C GLU A 191 -12.01 3.33 -8.91
N LEU A 192 -12.40 4.57 -8.78
CA LEU A 192 -13.69 5.00 -8.25
C LEU A 192 -14.59 5.45 -9.42
N ASP A 193 -15.87 5.66 -9.15
CA ASP A 193 -16.75 6.32 -10.13
C ASP A 193 -16.31 7.77 -10.36
N GLU A 194 -16.51 8.25 -11.59
CA GLU A 194 -16.08 9.58 -12.03
C GLU A 194 -16.68 10.72 -11.19
N LYS A 195 -17.92 10.57 -10.76
CA LYS A 195 -18.57 11.57 -9.90
C LYS A 195 -17.84 11.76 -8.57
N THR A 196 -17.27 10.67 -8.03
CA THR A 196 -16.48 10.73 -6.79
C THR A 196 -15.06 11.23 -7.04
N ALA A 197 -14.45 10.82 -8.16
CA ALA A 197 -13.03 11.10 -8.46
C ALA A 197 -12.82 12.47 -9.10
N ASN A 198 -13.83 13.03 -9.77
CA ASN A 198 -13.73 14.32 -10.42
C ASN A 198 -13.76 15.44 -9.37
N VAL A 199 -12.68 16.23 -9.34
CA VAL A 199 -12.52 17.35 -8.38
C VAL A 199 -13.37 18.58 -8.70
N PHE A 200 -13.93 18.65 -9.90
CA PHE A 200 -14.75 19.77 -10.36
C PHE A 200 -16.26 19.50 -10.29
N ASN A 201 -16.68 18.30 -9.91
CA ASN A 201 -18.08 17.93 -9.73
C ASN A 201 -18.43 17.96 -8.25
N ASP A 202 -19.03 19.03 -7.80
CA ASP A 202 -19.68 19.13 -6.49
C ASP A 202 -21.03 18.40 -6.45
#